data_73c317a17bea399d85bb480649d43a55
#
_entry.id   73c317a17bea399d85bb480649d43a55
#
_cell.length_a   1.000
_cell.length_b   1.000
_cell.length_c   1.000
_cell.angle_alpha   90.00
_cell.angle_beta   90.00
_cell.angle_gamma   90.00
#
_symmetry.space_group_name_H-M   'P 1'
#
loop_
_entity.id
_entity.type
_entity.pdbx_description
1 polymer ?
#
loop_
_entity_poly.entity_id
_entity_poly.type
_entity_poly.pdbx_seq_one_letter_code
_entity_poly.pdbx_strand_id
1 'polypeptide(L)'
;RCHDNKYDPIPARDYYQMLSTFTTTTRMNVDVWPDKVTSAITTKKAKDKDTPPQKDATRMMICGEGYDPIVMHTQGWPFFDKTYFLKRGSTDMKDGEAQQGFMQALSTPGDAKRWQWQPPAGAKFSGRRRTLSNWITDVDHGAGALLARVIVNRLWQHHFGTGIVATPNDFGKTGTPPTQPELLDWLAGRLIANGWQLKPLHRLILSSQAYRQSTQRSAEKEAADPAN
;
A
#
# COMPACT_ATOMS: atom_id res chain seq x y z
N ARG A 1 13.33 -6.25 10.45
CA ARG A 1 13.34 -7.71 10.17
C ARG A 1 14.14 -8.49 11.22
N CYS A 2 15.34 -8.05 11.57
CA CYS A 2 16.22 -8.77 12.52
C CYS A 2 15.96 -8.45 13.99
N HIS A 3 15.39 -7.28 14.26
CA HIS A 3 15.06 -6.74 15.58
C HIS A 3 13.92 -5.73 15.44
N ASP A 4 13.38 -5.26 16.55
CA ASP A 4 12.36 -4.21 16.59
C ASP A 4 12.90 -2.90 16.00
N ASN A 5 11.99 -2.06 15.50
CA ASN A 5 12.38 -0.75 14.98
C ASN A 5 12.99 0.07 16.12
N LYS A 6 14.09 0.77 15.82
CA LYS A 6 14.83 1.53 16.84
C LYS A 6 14.12 2.81 17.27
N TYR A 7 13.34 3.40 16.36
CA TYR A 7 12.78 4.75 16.52
C TYR A 7 11.27 4.73 16.71
N ASP A 8 10.57 3.90 15.92
CA ASP A 8 9.12 3.80 15.93
C ASP A 8 8.67 2.53 16.69
N PRO A 9 7.49 2.54 17.32
CA PRO A 9 6.97 1.41 18.09
C PRO A 9 6.47 0.27 17.17
N ILE A 10 7.36 -0.24 16.32
CA ILE A 10 7.09 -1.30 15.35
C ILE A 10 7.98 -2.51 15.69
N PRO A 11 7.45 -3.51 16.42
CA PRO A 11 8.19 -4.73 16.73
C PRO A 11 8.45 -5.57 15.47
N ALA A 12 9.55 -6.32 15.48
CA ALA A 12 9.87 -7.25 14.39
C ALA A 12 8.74 -8.26 14.14
N ARG A 13 7.96 -8.57 15.17
CA ARG A 13 6.77 -9.42 15.07
C ARG A 13 5.75 -8.87 14.07
N ASP A 14 5.44 -7.58 14.14
CA ASP A 14 4.50 -6.91 13.21
C ASP A 14 4.96 -7.04 11.76
N TYR A 15 6.28 -6.93 11.51
CA TYR A 15 6.83 -7.13 10.18
C TYR A 15 6.49 -8.50 9.60
N TYR A 16 6.68 -9.59 10.37
CA TYR A 16 6.38 -10.94 9.89
C TYR A 16 4.87 -11.19 9.74
N GLN A 17 4.08 -10.63 10.62
CA GLN A 17 2.63 -10.72 10.54
C GLN A 17 2.07 -9.99 9.30
N MET A 18 2.59 -8.80 8.99
CA MET A 18 2.27 -8.09 7.75
C MET A 18 2.77 -8.84 6.51
N LEU A 19 4.00 -9.39 6.55
CA LEU A 19 4.58 -10.17 5.47
C LEU A 19 3.71 -11.38 5.11
N SER A 20 3.07 -12.02 6.09
CA SER A 20 2.20 -13.17 5.87
C SER A 20 1.01 -12.88 4.97
N THR A 21 0.62 -11.62 4.83
CA THR A 21 -0.43 -11.19 3.88
C THR A 21 -0.06 -11.51 2.43
N PHE A 22 1.22 -11.49 2.10
CA PHE A 22 1.72 -11.62 0.72
C PHE A 22 2.42 -12.94 0.43
N THR A 23 2.62 -13.79 1.43
CA THR A 23 3.39 -15.04 1.31
C THR A 23 2.84 -15.97 0.22
N THR A 24 1.51 -16.04 0.09
CA THR A 24 0.84 -16.89 -0.91
C THR A 24 0.60 -16.17 -2.25
N THR A 25 1.07 -14.94 -2.39
CA THR A 25 0.91 -14.16 -3.63
C THR A 25 1.97 -14.53 -4.64
N THR A 26 1.56 -14.94 -5.82
CA THR A 26 2.44 -15.33 -6.93
C THR A 26 2.25 -14.43 -8.15
N ARG A 27 3.30 -14.31 -8.96
CA ARG A 27 3.18 -13.72 -10.30
C ARG A 27 2.60 -14.72 -11.26
N MET A 28 1.72 -14.26 -12.14
CA MET A 28 1.16 -15.07 -13.22
C MET A 28 0.83 -14.21 -14.43
N ASN A 29 0.76 -14.85 -15.60
CA ASN A 29 0.23 -14.27 -16.81
C ASN A 29 -1.23 -14.69 -16.98
N VAL A 30 -2.09 -13.73 -17.27
CA VAL A 30 -3.52 -13.94 -17.52
C VAL A 30 -3.88 -13.33 -18.86
N ASP A 31 -4.58 -14.07 -19.69
CA ASP A 31 -5.13 -13.55 -20.92
C ASP A 31 -6.50 -12.92 -20.65
N VAL A 32 -6.62 -11.62 -20.97
CA VAL A 32 -7.83 -10.82 -20.75
C VAL A 32 -8.45 -10.47 -22.09
N TRP A 33 -9.75 -10.72 -22.23
CA TRP A 33 -10.53 -10.38 -23.43
C TRP A 33 -11.33 -9.10 -23.18
N PRO A 34 -11.30 -8.12 -24.10
CA PRO A 34 -12.02 -6.85 -23.92
C PRO A 34 -13.53 -7.03 -23.64
N ASP A 35 -14.14 -8.03 -24.28
CA ASP A 35 -15.59 -8.27 -24.21
C ASP A 35 -16.03 -9.12 -23.00
N LYS A 36 -15.08 -9.62 -22.19
CA LYS A 36 -15.36 -10.56 -21.10
C LYS A 36 -14.86 -10.08 -19.75
N VAL A 37 -14.78 -8.77 -19.56
CA VAL A 37 -14.26 -8.16 -18.30
C VAL A 37 -15.08 -8.53 -17.05
N THR A 38 -16.25 -9.13 -17.21
CA THR A 38 -17.15 -9.47 -16.10
C THR A 38 -17.23 -10.95 -15.73
N SER A 39 -16.62 -11.85 -16.48
CA SER A 39 -16.74 -13.28 -16.15
C SER A 39 -15.48 -14.07 -16.47
N ALA A 40 -14.87 -14.55 -15.42
CA ALA A 40 -13.87 -15.62 -15.40
C ALA A 40 -12.49 -15.26 -16.02
N ILE A 41 -11.57 -14.93 -15.15
CA ILE A 41 -10.15 -15.21 -15.38
C ILE A 41 -10.03 -16.73 -15.59
N THR A 42 -10.04 -17.16 -16.85
CA THR A 42 -9.89 -18.56 -17.20
C THR A 42 -8.40 -18.85 -17.24
N THR A 43 -7.84 -19.37 -16.17
CA THR A 43 -6.48 -19.88 -16.15
C THR A 43 -6.42 -21.21 -16.87
N LYS A 44 -5.98 -21.21 -18.12
CA LYS A 44 -5.36 -22.41 -18.68
C LYS A 44 -3.98 -22.53 -18.05
N LYS A 45 -3.62 -23.72 -17.56
CA LYS A 45 -2.27 -24.04 -17.10
C LYS A 45 -1.29 -23.53 -18.15
N ALA A 46 -0.50 -22.51 -17.79
CA ALA A 46 0.57 -22.04 -18.64
C ALA A 46 1.66 -23.12 -18.65
N LYS A 47 1.49 -24.13 -19.49
CA LYS A 47 2.49 -25.18 -19.71
C LYS A 47 3.68 -24.68 -20.50
N ASP A 48 3.59 -23.48 -21.09
CA ASP A 48 4.64 -22.98 -21.96
C ASP A 48 4.79 -21.49 -21.83
N LYS A 49 6.01 -21.04 -21.50
CA LYS A 49 6.36 -19.63 -21.40
C LYS A 49 6.24 -18.89 -22.73
N ASP A 50 6.25 -19.62 -23.82
CA ASP A 50 6.32 -19.13 -25.20
C ASP A 50 5.00 -19.28 -25.97
N THR A 51 3.93 -19.73 -25.33
CA THR A 51 2.63 -19.81 -26.01
C THR A 51 2.15 -18.38 -26.30
N PRO A 52 1.96 -18.00 -27.57
CA PRO A 52 1.46 -16.68 -27.92
C PRO A 52 0.05 -16.48 -27.31
N PRO A 53 -0.33 -15.23 -27.01
CA PRO A 53 -1.69 -14.95 -26.54
C PRO A 53 -2.71 -15.48 -27.53
N GLN A 54 -3.83 -15.98 -27.03
CA GLN A 54 -4.94 -16.36 -27.91
C GLN A 54 -5.39 -15.13 -28.71
N LYS A 55 -5.87 -15.36 -29.94
CA LYS A 55 -6.37 -14.30 -30.81
C LYS A 55 -7.36 -13.42 -30.03
N ASP A 56 -7.17 -12.10 -30.09
CA ASP A 56 -7.99 -11.07 -29.44
C ASP A 56 -7.87 -10.97 -27.91
N ALA A 57 -6.94 -11.69 -27.27
CA ALA A 57 -6.65 -11.53 -25.85
C ALA A 57 -5.40 -10.67 -25.61
N THR A 58 -5.48 -9.80 -24.59
CA THR A 58 -4.30 -9.08 -24.09
C THR A 58 -3.68 -9.86 -22.94
N ARG A 59 -2.41 -10.24 -23.07
CA ARG A 59 -1.69 -10.87 -21.97
C ARG A 59 -1.27 -9.85 -20.93
N MET A 60 -1.74 -10.02 -19.73
CA MET A 60 -1.40 -9.17 -18.58
C MET A 60 -0.67 -9.99 -17.52
N MET A 61 0.40 -9.41 -16.98
CA MET A 61 1.06 -9.95 -15.79
C MET A 61 0.33 -9.42 -14.55
N ILE A 62 -0.14 -10.33 -13.71
CA ILE A 62 -0.81 -10.01 -12.45
C ILE A 62 -0.11 -10.67 -11.27
N CYS A 63 -0.42 -10.20 -10.08
CA CYS A 63 -0.08 -10.85 -8.82
C CYS A 63 -1.36 -11.37 -8.17
N GLY A 64 -1.45 -12.67 -7.93
CA GLY A 64 -2.64 -13.31 -7.40
C GLY A 64 -2.34 -14.51 -6.53
N GLU A 65 -3.39 -15.15 -6.04
CA GLU A 65 -3.35 -16.38 -5.25
C GLU A 65 -4.13 -17.48 -5.96
N GLY A 66 -3.84 -18.74 -5.64
CA GLY A 66 -4.59 -19.90 -6.10
C GLY A 66 -4.29 -20.37 -7.53
N TYR A 67 -3.20 -19.88 -8.10
CA TYR A 67 -2.72 -20.24 -9.43
C TYR A 67 -1.31 -20.82 -9.38
N ASP A 68 -0.94 -21.59 -10.41
CA ASP A 68 0.41 -22.12 -10.52
C ASP A 68 1.41 -20.94 -10.65
N PRO A 69 2.45 -20.87 -9.81
CA PRO A 69 3.41 -19.77 -9.83
C PRO A 69 4.28 -19.83 -11.08
N ILE A 70 4.59 -18.65 -11.65
CA ILE A 70 5.65 -18.54 -12.65
C ILE A 70 6.97 -18.50 -11.89
N VAL A 71 7.76 -19.54 -12.02
CA VAL A 71 9.11 -19.61 -11.45
C VAL A 71 10.06 -18.81 -12.34
N MET A 72 10.54 -17.67 -11.85
CA MET A 72 11.59 -16.90 -12.52
C MET A 72 12.95 -17.31 -11.96
N HIS A 73 14.00 -17.31 -12.79
CA HIS A 73 15.38 -17.64 -12.37
C HIS A 73 15.89 -16.87 -11.16
N THR A 74 15.41 -15.63 -10.98
CA THR A 74 15.85 -14.72 -9.93
C THR A 74 15.05 -14.83 -8.65
N GLN A 75 13.96 -15.57 -8.64
CA GLN A 75 13.17 -15.81 -7.43
C GLN A 75 13.57 -17.15 -6.88
N GLY A 76 14.26 -17.14 -5.72
CA GLY A 76 14.65 -18.35 -5.02
C GLY A 76 13.46 -19.27 -4.80
N TRP A 77 13.69 -20.54 -4.99
CA TRP A 77 12.80 -21.65 -4.64
C TRP A 77 12.95 -21.96 -3.14
N PRO A 78 11.88 -22.32 -2.45
CA PRO A 78 10.48 -22.48 -2.82
C PRO A 78 9.61 -21.28 -2.41
N PHE A 79 8.46 -21.11 -3.06
CA PHE A 79 7.39 -20.25 -2.54
C PHE A 79 6.91 -20.84 -1.22
N PHE A 80 7.03 -20.07 -0.15
CA PHE A 80 6.54 -20.52 1.14
C PHE A 80 5.03 -20.31 1.19
N ASP A 81 4.29 -21.35 1.50
CA ASP A 81 2.86 -21.29 1.83
C ASP A 81 2.62 -20.63 3.21
N LYS A 82 3.67 -20.60 4.02
CA LYS A 82 3.68 -20.09 5.40
C LYS A 82 4.79 -19.09 5.63
N THR A 83 4.49 -18.08 6.41
CA THR A 83 5.49 -17.15 6.96
C THR A 83 5.90 -17.59 8.35
N TYR A 84 7.18 -17.50 8.66
CA TYR A 84 7.72 -17.81 9.97
C TYR A 84 8.33 -16.58 10.61
N PHE A 85 8.21 -16.48 11.93
CA PHE A 85 9.08 -15.61 12.70
C PHE A 85 10.51 -16.12 12.59
N LEU A 86 11.47 -15.23 12.41
CA LEU A 86 12.87 -15.61 12.25
C LEU A 86 13.71 -14.95 13.36
N LYS A 87 14.46 -15.75 14.11
CA LYS A 87 15.44 -15.23 15.07
C LYS A 87 16.57 -14.52 14.32
N ARG A 88 16.80 -13.25 14.66
CA ARG A 88 17.83 -12.40 14.01
C ARG A 88 17.70 -12.35 12.47
N GLY A 89 16.49 -12.59 11.94
CA GLY A 89 16.23 -12.60 10.49
C GLY A 89 16.83 -13.78 9.72
N SER A 90 17.37 -14.81 10.40
CA SER A 90 17.95 -15.99 9.77
C SER A 90 16.86 -16.97 9.33
N THR A 91 16.89 -17.38 8.06
CA THR A 91 15.95 -18.35 7.48
C THR A 91 16.05 -19.75 8.11
N ASP A 92 17.19 -20.06 8.69
CA ASP A 92 17.46 -21.36 9.32
C ASP A 92 16.96 -21.42 10.77
N MET A 93 16.69 -20.25 11.37
CA MET A 93 16.25 -20.13 12.75
C MET A 93 14.78 -19.68 12.84
N LYS A 94 13.87 -20.58 12.48
CA LYS A 94 12.43 -20.34 12.56
C LYS A 94 11.95 -20.37 14.01
N ASP A 95 11.08 -19.42 14.36
CA ASP A 95 10.52 -19.26 15.71
C ASP A 95 8.97 -19.23 15.68
N GLY A 96 8.40 -20.29 15.15
CA GLY A 96 6.96 -20.45 14.98
C GLY A 96 6.38 -19.78 13.74
N GLU A 97 5.14 -20.12 13.41
CA GLU A 97 4.41 -19.61 12.26
C GLU A 97 3.85 -18.21 12.54
N ALA A 98 4.07 -17.27 11.63
CA ALA A 98 3.52 -15.93 11.70
C ALA A 98 2.14 -15.88 11.02
N GLN A 99 1.08 -15.81 11.81
CA GLN A 99 -0.27 -15.54 11.31
C GLN A 99 -0.41 -14.09 10.89
N GLN A 100 -1.36 -13.80 9.98
CA GLN A 100 -1.63 -12.43 9.55
C GLN A 100 -2.01 -11.56 10.76
N GLY A 101 -1.37 -10.40 10.83
CA GLY A 101 -1.63 -9.36 11.81
C GLY A 101 -1.24 -8.00 11.23
N PHE A 102 -1.46 -6.97 12.02
CA PHE A 102 -1.30 -5.58 11.62
C PHE A 102 -0.37 -4.86 12.59
N MET A 103 0.10 -3.67 12.19
CA MET A 103 0.95 -2.85 13.06
C MET A 103 0.18 -2.47 14.32
N GLN A 104 0.68 -2.89 15.48
CA GLN A 104 0.04 -2.62 16.78
C GLN A 104 -0.05 -1.14 17.06
N ALA A 105 0.96 -0.36 16.66
CA ALA A 105 1.00 1.09 16.84
C ALA A 105 -0.13 1.84 16.09
N LEU A 106 -0.73 1.22 15.07
CA LEU A 106 -1.80 1.78 14.23
C LEU A 106 -3.11 1.00 14.37
N SER A 107 -3.25 0.19 15.39
CA SER A 107 -4.42 -0.67 15.58
C SER A 107 -4.97 -0.52 16.98
N THR A 108 -6.28 -0.50 17.11
CA THR A 108 -6.91 -0.62 18.42
C THR A 108 -6.70 -2.04 18.96
N PRO A 109 -6.20 -2.22 20.19
CA PRO A 109 -5.98 -3.54 20.76
C PRO A 109 -7.26 -4.39 20.78
N GLY A 110 -7.13 -5.64 20.33
CA GLY A 110 -8.26 -6.60 20.30
C GLY A 110 -9.09 -6.61 19.02
N ASP A 111 -8.93 -5.63 18.13
CA ASP A 111 -9.77 -5.46 16.95
C ASP A 111 -9.31 -6.24 15.69
N ALA A 112 -8.28 -7.09 15.80
CA ALA A 112 -7.75 -7.83 14.65
C ALA A 112 -8.81 -8.63 13.88
N LYS A 113 -9.84 -9.12 14.57
CA LYS A 113 -10.96 -9.87 13.95
C LYS A 113 -11.89 -8.99 13.12
N ARG A 114 -11.96 -7.69 13.39
CA ARG A 114 -12.82 -6.71 12.70
C ARG A 114 -12.55 -6.65 11.21
N TRP A 115 -11.29 -6.74 10.82
CA TRP A 115 -10.86 -6.61 9.43
C TRP A 115 -10.84 -7.93 8.67
N GLN A 116 -10.96 -9.06 9.39
CA GLN A 116 -10.90 -10.37 8.76
C GLN A 116 -12.04 -10.55 7.76
N TRP A 117 -11.66 -10.92 6.55
CA TRP A 117 -12.58 -11.26 5.49
C TRP A 117 -12.39 -12.73 5.11
N GLN A 118 -13.47 -13.46 5.07
CA GLN A 118 -13.46 -14.87 4.68
C GLN A 118 -13.83 -14.98 3.20
N PRO A 119 -13.03 -15.68 2.39
CA PRO A 119 -13.35 -15.92 0.99
C PRO A 119 -14.59 -16.81 0.88
N PRO A 120 -15.36 -16.72 -0.23
CA PRO A 120 -16.46 -17.62 -0.51
C PRO A 120 -16.03 -19.09 -0.49
N ALA A 121 -16.97 -20.00 -0.21
CA ALA A 121 -16.71 -21.43 -0.26
C ALA A 121 -16.20 -21.83 -1.66
N GLY A 122 -15.12 -22.63 -1.71
CA GLY A 122 -14.47 -23.04 -2.95
C GLY A 122 -13.50 -22.02 -3.58
N ALA A 123 -13.30 -20.85 -2.98
CA ALA A 123 -12.29 -19.90 -3.42
C ALA A 123 -10.88 -20.48 -3.27
N LYS A 124 -10.04 -20.23 -4.28
CA LYS A 124 -8.62 -20.65 -4.30
C LYS A 124 -7.65 -19.62 -3.74
N PHE A 125 -8.16 -18.59 -3.05
CA PHE A 125 -7.37 -17.50 -2.49
C PHE A 125 -7.70 -17.30 -1.01
N SER A 126 -6.73 -16.80 -0.25
CA SER A 126 -6.81 -16.70 1.20
C SER A 126 -7.68 -15.53 1.71
N GLY A 127 -7.90 -14.50 0.90
CA GLY A 127 -8.54 -13.25 1.33
C GLY A 127 -7.67 -12.32 2.15
N ARG A 128 -6.42 -12.67 2.45
CA ARG A 128 -5.51 -11.89 3.31
C ARG A 128 -5.28 -10.47 2.81
N ARG A 129 -5.17 -10.27 1.49
CA ARG A 129 -5.01 -8.92 0.92
C ARG A 129 -6.26 -8.06 1.09
N ARG A 130 -7.45 -8.66 1.04
CA ARG A 130 -8.69 -7.94 1.35
C ARG A 130 -8.77 -7.58 2.82
N THR A 131 -8.38 -8.48 3.70
CA THR A 131 -8.25 -8.23 5.13
C THR A 131 -7.29 -7.07 5.40
N LEU A 132 -6.13 -7.03 4.73
CA LEU A 132 -5.20 -5.89 4.80
C LEU A 132 -5.86 -4.59 4.29
N SER A 133 -6.59 -4.67 3.18
CA SER A 133 -7.31 -3.50 2.64
C SER A 133 -8.31 -2.92 3.63
N ASN A 134 -9.06 -3.79 4.32
CA ASN A 134 -10.00 -3.36 5.36
C ASN A 134 -9.28 -2.61 6.49
N TRP A 135 -8.13 -3.12 6.96
CA TRP A 135 -7.35 -2.48 8.02
C TRP A 135 -6.74 -1.14 7.58
N ILE A 136 -6.14 -1.09 6.39
CA ILE A 136 -5.41 0.10 5.94
C ILE A 136 -6.33 1.26 5.60
N THR A 137 -7.62 0.99 5.35
CA THR A 137 -8.63 2.01 5.04
C THR A 137 -9.55 2.32 6.23
N ASP A 138 -9.45 1.59 7.33
CA ASP A 138 -10.23 1.86 8.55
C ASP A 138 -9.66 3.09 9.26
N VAL A 139 -10.45 4.17 9.30
CA VAL A 139 -10.05 5.46 9.85
C VAL A 139 -10.10 5.47 11.38
N ASP A 140 -11.03 4.72 11.97
CA ASP A 140 -11.34 4.78 13.39
C ASP A 140 -10.48 3.81 14.23
N HIS A 141 -10.16 2.64 13.66
CA HIS A 141 -9.51 1.56 14.41
C HIS A 141 -8.23 1.04 13.74
N GLY A 142 -7.97 1.41 12.51
CA GLY A 142 -6.83 0.97 11.69
C GLY A 142 -5.93 2.11 11.25
N ALA A 143 -5.27 1.90 10.10
CA ALA A 143 -4.28 2.84 9.57
C ALA A 143 -4.87 3.94 8.67
N GLY A 144 -6.19 4.03 8.52
CA GLY A 144 -6.84 4.87 7.53
C GLY A 144 -6.55 6.37 7.67
N ALA A 145 -6.47 6.88 8.90
CA ALA A 145 -6.13 8.28 9.14
C ALA A 145 -4.70 8.61 8.64
N LEU A 146 -3.73 7.73 8.92
CA LEU A 146 -2.36 7.90 8.43
C LEU A 146 -2.30 7.74 6.89
N LEU A 147 -3.00 6.77 6.33
CA LEU A 147 -3.10 6.58 4.88
C LEU A 147 -3.61 7.85 4.19
N ALA A 148 -4.65 8.48 4.73
CA ALA A 148 -5.20 9.71 4.17
C ALA A 148 -4.17 10.85 4.17
N ARG A 149 -3.43 11.03 5.27
CA ARG A 149 -2.34 12.02 5.36
C ARG A 149 -1.23 11.75 4.34
N VAL A 150 -0.81 10.50 4.18
CA VAL A 150 0.22 10.12 3.20
C VAL A 150 -0.24 10.42 1.76
N ILE A 151 -1.47 10.06 1.40
CA ILE A 151 -2.03 10.32 0.07
C ILE A 151 -2.09 11.82 -0.19
N VAL A 152 -2.65 12.58 0.74
CA VAL A 152 -2.78 14.05 0.62
C VAL A 152 -1.42 14.73 0.52
N ASN A 153 -0.45 14.31 1.32
CA ASN A 153 0.89 14.84 1.25
C ASN A 153 1.55 14.61 -0.11
N ARG A 154 1.35 13.43 -0.70
CA ARG A 154 1.84 13.12 -2.06
C ARG A 154 1.12 13.94 -3.14
N LEU A 155 -0.20 14.13 -3.01
CA LEU A 155 -0.95 15.01 -3.91
C LEU A 155 -0.43 16.44 -3.82
N TRP A 156 -0.23 16.95 -2.61
CA TRP A 156 0.36 18.28 -2.38
C TRP A 156 1.74 18.40 -3.02
N GLN A 157 2.60 17.43 -2.79
CA GLN A 157 3.94 17.37 -3.38
C GLN A 157 3.91 17.43 -4.91
N HIS A 158 2.98 16.72 -5.55
CA HIS A 158 2.84 16.75 -7.01
C HIS A 158 2.38 18.10 -7.55
N HIS A 159 1.67 18.91 -6.75
CA HIS A 159 1.21 20.24 -7.14
C HIS A 159 2.24 21.34 -6.83
N PHE A 160 2.96 21.22 -5.72
CA PHE A 160 3.84 22.28 -5.21
C PHE A 160 5.34 21.92 -5.20
N GLY A 161 5.69 20.70 -5.61
CA GLY A 161 7.08 20.22 -5.63
C GLY A 161 7.55 19.62 -4.31
N THR A 162 7.19 20.21 -3.18
CA THR A 162 7.50 19.70 -1.83
C THR A 162 6.24 19.36 -1.06
N GLY A 163 6.24 18.27 -0.32
CA GLY A 163 5.12 17.88 0.55
C GLY A 163 5.02 18.76 1.78
N ILE A 164 3.84 18.82 2.40
CA ILE A 164 3.64 19.43 3.74
C ILE A 164 4.53 18.72 4.76
N VAL A 165 4.72 17.41 4.60
CA VAL A 165 5.79 16.61 5.21
C VAL A 165 6.86 16.41 4.15
N ALA A 166 8.05 16.98 4.35
CA ALA A 166 9.12 16.96 3.36
C ALA A 166 9.72 15.55 3.13
N THR A 167 9.51 14.64 4.08
CA THR A 167 9.90 13.22 3.99
C THR A 167 8.70 12.34 3.63
N PRO A 168 8.27 12.25 2.35
CA PRO A 168 6.99 11.62 1.96
C PRO A 168 6.93 10.12 2.19
N ASN A 169 8.07 9.48 2.44
CA ASN A 169 8.20 8.06 2.76
C ASN A 169 8.45 7.78 4.26
N ASP A 170 8.56 8.82 5.07
CA ASP A 170 8.80 8.70 6.50
C ASP A 170 7.92 9.69 7.28
N PHE A 171 6.86 9.17 7.86
CA PHE A 171 5.94 9.86 8.75
C PHE A 171 6.18 9.46 10.21
N GLY A 172 7.25 8.70 10.46
CA GLY A 172 7.66 8.26 11.78
C GLY A 172 8.55 9.27 12.50
N LYS A 173 9.16 8.82 13.58
CA LYS A 173 9.98 9.67 14.48
C LYS A 173 11.21 10.27 13.80
N THR A 174 11.73 9.62 12.75
CA THR A 174 12.90 10.09 11.98
C THR A 174 12.53 10.99 10.81
N GLY A 175 11.25 11.06 10.46
CA GLY A 175 10.74 11.95 9.43
C GLY A 175 10.69 13.42 9.88
N THR A 176 10.52 14.33 8.94
CA THR A 176 10.30 15.75 9.23
C THR A 176 8.86 15.98 9.71
N PRO A 177 8.64 16.81 10.74
CA PRO A 177 7.27 17.19 11.10
C PRO A 177 6.61 17.98 9.96
N PRO A 178 5.28 17.93 9.85
CA PRO A 178 4.56 18.72 8.87
C PRO A 178 4.76 20.22 9.11
N THR A 179 5.00 20.98 8.06
CA THR A 179 5.11 22.46 8.14
C THR A 179 3.79 23.13 8.50
N GLN A 180 2.67 22.50 8.11
CA GLN A 180 1.30 22.97 8.37
C GLN A 180 0.42 21.79 8.77
N PRO A 181 0.47 21.34 10.04
CA PRO A 181 -0.24 20.15 10.50
C PRO A 181 -1.76 20.25 10.35
N GLU A 182 -2.33 21.41 10.66
CA GLU A 182 -3.78 21.64 10.53
C GLU A 182 -4.27 21.55 9.09
N LEU A 183 -3.50 22.05 8.13
CA LEU A 183 -3.81 21.92 6.70
C LEU A 183 -3.77 20.47 6.24
N LEU A 184 -2.73 19.74 6.68
CA LEU A 184 -2.59 18.32 6.37
C LEU A 184 -3.79 17.51 6.89
N ASP A 185 -4.16 17.77 8.14
CA ASP A 185 -5.29 17.07 8.79
C ASP A 185 -6.63 17.45 8.17
N TRP A 186 -6.83 18.72 7.83
CA TRP A 186 -8.04 19.17 7.15
C TRP A 186 -8.19 18.55 5.76
N LEU A 187 -7.12 18.51 4.96
CA LEU A 187 -7.14 17.89 3.64
C LEU A 187 -7.36 16.37 3.74
N ALA A 188 -6.74 15.70 4.71
CA ALA A 188 -6.97 14.28 4.98
C ALA A 188 -8.43 13.99 5.35
N GLY A 189 -8.99 14.81 6.23
CA GLY A 189 -10.41 14.74 6.59
C GLY A 189 -11.35 14.95 5.39
N ARG A 190 -11.00 15.88 4.47
CA ARG A 190 -11.76 16.08 3.22
C ARG A 190 -11.67 14.89 2.28
N LEU A 191 -10.51 14.23 2.18
CA LEU A 191 -10.37 13.00 1.39
C LEU A 191 -11.29 11.90 1.91
N ILE A 192 -11.29 11.68 3.21
CA ILE A 192 -12.13 10.67 3.88
C ILE A 192 -13.62 11.00 3.68
N ALA A 193 -14.03 12.23 3.98
CA ALA A 193 -15.43 12.67 3.84
C ALA A 193 -15.95 12.58 2.40
N ASN A 194 -15.09 12.73 1.41
CA ASN A 194 -15.41 12.57 -0.01
C ASN A 194 -15.31 11.11 -0.50
N GLY A 195 -15.31 10.12 0.38
CA GLY A 195 -15.23 8.70 0.01
C GLY A 195 -13.96 8.34 -0.74
N TRP A 196 -12.81 8.89 -0.35
CA TRP A 196 -11.48 8.65 -0.94
C TRP A 196 -11.35 9.08 -2.42
N GLN A 197 -12.21 9.97 -2.89
CA GLN A 197 -12.16 10.48 -4.25
C GLN A 197 -11.08 11.57 -4.39
N LEU A 198 -10.14 11.39 -5.31
CA LEU A 198 -9.02 12.31 -5.50
C LEU A 198 -9.40 13.56 -6.30
N LYS A 199 -10.30 13.46 -7.28
CA LYS A 199 -10.68 14.58 -8.15
C LYS A 199 -11.19 15.82 -7.41
N PRO A 200 -12.03 15.71 -6.35
CA PRO A 200 -12.44 16.87 -5.56
C PRO A 200 -11.25 17.58 -4.88
N LEU A 201 -10.25 16.81 -4.40
CA LEU A 201 -9.03 17.38 -3.80
C LEU A 201 -8.17 18.09 -4.83
N HIS A 202 -7.93 17.50 -6.00
CA HIS A 202 -7.20 18.18 -7.08
C HIS A 202 -7.88 19.50 -7.43
N ARG A 203 -9.19 19.51 -7.59
CA ARG A 203 -9.94 20.75 -7.88
C ARG A 203 -9.79 21.78 -6.75
N LEU A 204 -9.86 21.34 -5.51
CA LEU A 204 -9.71 22.21 -4.34
C LEU A 204 -8.32 22.86 -4.31
N ILE A 205 -7.25 22.10 -4.52
CA ILE A 205 -5.88 22.60 -4.56
C ILE A 205 -5.70 23.60 -5.72
N LEU A 206 -6.08 23.21 -6.93
CA LEU A 206 -5.92 24.04 -8.13
C LEU A 206 -6.75 25.35 -8.09
N SER A 207 -7.87 25.36 -7.39
CA SER A 207 -8.70 26.56 -7.21
C SER A 207 -8.27 27.43 -6.02
N SER A 208 -7.33 26.99 -5.21
CA SER A 208 -6.85 27.73 -4.04
C SER A 208 -6.06 28.98 -4.45
N GLN A 209 -6.06 29.99 -3.58
CA GLN A 209 -5.24 31.19 -3.80
C GLN A 209 -3.75 30.85 -3.78
N ALA A 210 -3.33 29.89 -2.95
CA ALA A 210 -1.94 29.42 -2.89
C ALA A 210 -1.46 28.91 -4.26
N TYR A 211 -2.23 28.09 -4.94
CA TYR A 211 -1.85 27.55 -6.27
C TYR A 211 -1.95 28.60 -7.39
N ARG A 212 -2.82 29.59 -7.24
CA ARG A 212 -3.06 30.65 -8.24
C ARG A 212 -2.17 31.86 -8.09
N GLN A 213 -1.21 31.83 -7.20
CA GLN A 213 -0.24 32.92 -7.05
C GLN A 213 0.59 33.12 -8.30
N SER A 214 1.03 34.36 -8.51
CA SER A 214 1.93 34.70 -9.61
C SER A 214 3.32 34.10 -9.39
N THR A 215 3.89 33.54 -10.43
CA THR A 215 5.28 33.05 -10.46
C THR A 215 6.31 34.18 -10.67
N GLN A 216 5.86 35.44 -10.78
CA GLN A 216 6.79 36.56 -10.94
C GLN A 216 7.57 36.78 -9.66
N ARG A 217 8.88 36.61 -9.77
CA ARG A 217 9.83 36.87 -8.69
C ARG A 217 10.14 38.37 -8.63
N SER A 218 10.30 38.88 -7.41
CA SER A 218 10.87 40.20 -7.15
C SER A 218 11.93 40.04 -6.05
N ALA A 219 12.91 40.96 -6.03
CA ALA A 219 13.94 40.94 -4.99
C ALA A 219 13.38 41.04 -3.58
N GLU A 220 12.27 41.72 -3.39
CA GLU A 220 11.57 41.84 -2.11
C GLU A 220 10.94 40.49 -1.68
N LYS A 221 10.33 39.75 -2.62
CA LYS A 221 9.76 38.43 -2.35
C LYS A 221 10.83 37.40 -2.07
N GLU A 222 11.93 37.41 -2.83
CA GLU A 222 13.08 36.53 -2.60
C GLU A 222 13.75 36.79 -1.25
N ALA A 223 13.82 38.05 -0.80
CA ALA A 223 14.34 38.39 0.53
C ALA A 223 13.42 37.95 1.66
N ALA A 224 12.08 38.01 1.44
CA ALA A 224 11.09 37.62 2.44
C ALA A 224 10.90 36.10 2.56
N ASP A 225 10.98 35.37 1.44
CA ASP A 225 10.81 33.91 1.40
C ASP A 225 11.70 33.30 0.31
N PRO A 226 13.00 33.07 0.63
CA PRO A 226 13.97 32.53 -0.33
C PRO A 226 13.68 31.11 -0.78
N ALA A 227 12.85 30.38 -0.05
CA ALA A 227 12.53 28.97 -0.32
C ALA A 227 11.26 28.76 -1.16
N ASN A 228 10.55 29.84 -1.51
CA ASN A 228 9.31 29.76 -2.28
C ASN A 228 9.56 29.73 -3.81
#